data_8ddc94bda7bf4e5fa6db2f8d8f23ec49
#
_entry.id   8ddc94bda7bf4e5fa6db2f8d8f23ec49
#
_cell.length_a   1.000
_cell.length_b   1.000
_cell.length_c   1.000
_cell.angle_alpha   90.00
_cell.angle_beta   90.00
_cell.angle_gamma   90.00
#
_symmetry.space_group_name_H-M   'P 1'
#
loop_
_entity.id
_entity.type
_entity.pdbx_description
1 polymer ?
#
loop_
_entity_poly.entity_id
_entity_poly.type
_entity_poly.pdbx_seq_one_letter_code
_entity_poly.pdbx_strand_id
1 'polypeptide(L)'
;MNPDVNDADPAARAGHLDHPPRMGFFTDTSVCIGCKACEVACKEWNAVPEDGISLSGMSYDNTVGLGASTWRHVAFIEQPAAEGIRWLMSSDVCKHCTESACLDVCPTGALFRTEFGTVVVQDDVCNGCGYCVPACPFGVIARREEDGQAHKCTLCYDRLGAGLEPACAKACPTQSIQFGPLDELRERARLRVDDLHAAGQDQARLYLDDPADGIGGGGAFFLLLDEPEVYGLPPDPVVTTRDLPAMWKHVAIAAASLASAGVALALGRRR
;
A
#
# COMPACT_ATOMS: atom_id res chain seq x y z
N MET A 1 -6.42 24.80 12.79
CA MET A 1 -6.95 23.69 12.00
C MET A 1 -8.01 24.27 11.09
N ASN A 2 -7.86 24.11 9.78
CA ASN A 2 -8.84 24.62 8.82
C ASN A 2 -10.06 23.68 8.87
N PRO A 3 -11.28 24.14 9.20
CA PRO A 3 -12.46 23.31 9.33
C PRO A 3 -12.96 22.69 8.02
N ASP A 4 -12.38 23.10 6.88
CA ASP A 4 -12.76 22.61 5.55
C ASP A 4 -11.89 21.45 5.05
N VAL A 5 -10.92 20.95 5.85
CA VAL A 5 -10.09 19.81 5.47
C VAL A 5 -10.87 18.53 5.77
N ASN A 6 -11.22 17.80 4.72
CA ASN A 6 -11.78 16.46 4.84
C ASN A 6 -10.71 15.52 5.45
N ASP A 7 -10.84 15.21 6.73
CA ASP A 7 -9.90 14.36 7.48
C ASP A 7 -9.72 12.95 6.85
N ALA A 8 -10.63 12.55 5.98
CA ALA A 8 -10.54 11.29 5.23
C ALA A 8 -9.66 11.39 3.96
N ASP A 9 -9.38 12.62 3.47
CA ASP A 9 -8.57 12.79 2.26
C ASP A 9 -7.08 12.96 2.59
N PRO A 10 -6.25 11.97 2.21
CA PRO A 10 -4.83 11.99 2.55
C PRO A 10 -4.04 13.10 1.84
N ALA A 11 -4.47 13.59 0.65
CA ALA A 11 -3.81 14.69 -0.03
C ALA A 11 -4.08 16.02 0.68
N ALA A 12 -5.32 16.27 1.07
CA ALA A 12 -5.69 17.45 1.85
C ALA A 12 -4.97 17.49 3.21
N ARG A 13 -4.85 16.34 3.91
CA ARG A 13 -4.07 16.21 5.15
C ARG A 13 -2.58 16.52 4.96
N ALA A 14 -2.03 16.27 3.78
CA ALA A 14 -0.65 16.60 3.42
C ALA A 14 -0.46 18.06 2.99
N GLY A 15 -1.52 18.88 2.96
CA GLY A 15 -1.46 20.31 2.64
C GLY A 15 -1.79 20.66 1.19
N HIS A 16 -2.19 19.69 0.37
CA HIS A 16 -2.68 19.95 -1.00
C HIS A 16 -4.14 20.40 -0.93
N LEU A 17 -4.38 21.70 -0.87
CA LEU A 17 -5.73 22.27 -0.70
C LEU A 17 -6.54 22.29 -2.01
N ASP A 18 -5.86 22.35 -3.15
CA ASP A 18 -6.46 22.33 -4.48
C ASP A 18 -5.81 21.16 -5.27
N HIS A 19 -6.40 20.01 -5.16
CA HIS A 19 -5.83 18.76 -5.70
C HIS A 19 -6.88 17.99 -6.51
N PRO A 20 -6.43 17.17 -7.49
CA PRO A 20 -7.31 16.27 -8.23
C PRO A 20 -7.91 15.22 -7.29
N PRO A 21 -8.95 14.48 -7.74
CA PRO A 21 -9.44 13.32 -7.02
C PRO A 21 -8.30 12.33 -6.69
N ARG A 22 -8.41 11.67 -5.55
CA ARG A 22 -7.45 10.64 -5.17
C ARG A 22 -7.40 9.54 -6.23
N MET A 23 -6.21 9.30 -6.77
CA MET A 23 -5.98 8.29 -7.80
C MET A 23 -5.49 6.98 -7.20
N GLY A 24 -5.81 5.86 -7.83
CA GLY A 24 -5.42 4.55 -7.32
C GLY A 24 -5.51 3.42 -8.33
N PHE A 25 -5.25 2.19 -7.82
CA PHE A 25 -5.40 0.96 -8.55
C PHE A 25 -6.54 0.11 -7.96
N PHE A 26 -7.32 -0.49 -8.85
CA PHE A 26 -8.12 -1.67 -8.58
C PHE A 26 -7.50 -2.85 -9.34
N THR A 27 -7.13 -3.92 -8.64
CA THR A 27 -6.62 -5.16 -9.24
C THR A 27 -7.65 -6.27 -9.10
N ASP A 28 -8.27 -6.64 -10.21
CA ASP A 28 -9.20 -7.78 -10.31
C ASP A 28 -8.41 -9.06 -10.60
N THR A 29 -8.19 -9.89 -9.58
CA THR A 29 -7.46 -11.15 -9.74
C THR A 29 -8.24 -12.20 -10.52
N SER A 30 -9.56 -12.05 -10.66
CA SER A 30 -10.42 -13.01 -11.37
C SER A 30 -10.15 -13.06 -12.88
N VAL A 31 -9.57 -11.99 -13.43
CA VAL A 31 -9.22 -11.87 -14.87
C VAL A 31 -7.73 -11.76 -15.13
N CYS A 32 -6.89 -11.90 -14.08
CA CYS A 32 -5.44 -11.93 -14.24
C CYS A 32 -5.00 -13.24 -14.88
N ILE A 33 -4.25 -13.16 -15.97
CA ILE A 33 -3.72 -14.32 -16.71
C ILE A 33 -2.25 -14.60 -16.46
N GLY A 34 -1.62 -13.92 -15.51
CA GLY A 34 -0.21 -14.12 -15.15
C GLY A 34 0.80 -13.78 -16.25
N CYS A 35 0.45 -12.95 -17.23
CA CYS A 35 1.31 -12.67 -18.39
C CYS A 35 2.55 -11.82 -18.08
N LYS A 36 2.67 -11.23 -16.86
CA LYS A 36 3.77 -10.37 -16.38
C LYS A 36 4.05 -9.11 -17.19
N ALA A 37 3.21 -8.75 -18.18
CA ALA A 37 3.37 -7.51 -18.94
C ALA A 37 3.43 -6.27 -18.04
N CYS A 38 2.72 -6.27 -16.92
CA CYS A 38 2.74 -5.20 -15.93
C CYS A 38 4.08 -5.06 -15.20
N GLU A 39 4.78 -6.17 -14.93
CA GLU A 39 6.14 -6.15 -14.32
C GLU A 39 7.14 -5.56 -15.30
N VAL A 40 7.14 -6.04 -16.55
CA VAL A 40 8.03 -5.56 -17.60
C VAL A 40 7.80 -4.06 -17.83
N ALA A 41 6.56 -3.64 -18.03
CA ALA A 41 6.23 -2.23 -18.23
C ALA A 41 6.62 -1.33 -17.05
N CYS A 42 6.51 -1.85 -15.81
CA CYS A 42 6.95 -1.14 -14.62
C CYS A 42 8.47 -0.96 -14.60
N LYS A 43 9.23 -2.05 -14.85
CA LYS A 43 10.69 -2.01 -14.87
C LYS A 43 11.22 -1.08 -15.97
N GLU A 44 10.70 -1.21 -17.19
CA GLU A 44 11.12 -0.39 -18.32
C GLU A 44 10.83 1.09 -18.11
N TRP A 45 9.61 1.44 -17.69
CA TRP A 45 9.24 2.84 -17.53
C TRP A 45 10.00 3.53 -16.40
N ASN A 46 10.15 2.85 -15.26
CA ASN A 46 10.76 3.45 -14.07
C ASN A 46 12.27 3.17 -13.97
N ALA A 47 12.89 2.60 -15.01
CA ALA A 47 14.29 2.19 -15.01
C ALA A 47 14.67 1.37 -13.75
N VAL A 48 13.74 0.51 -13.32
CA VAL A 48 13.97 -0.35 -12.12
C VAL A 48 14.97 -1.44 -12.50
N PRO A 49 16.08 -1.59 -11.77
CA PRO A 49 17.11 -2.57 -12.10
C PRO A 49 16.61 -4.01 -12.00
N GLU A 50 17.36 -4.94 -12.52
CA GLU A 50 17.09 -6.35 -12.34
C GLU A 50 17.32 -6.80 -10.90
N ASP A 51 16.67 -7.92 -10.50
CA ASP A 51 16.86 -8.55 -9.18
C ASP A 51 17.99 -9.59 -9.20
N GLY A 52 18.86 -9.55 -10.19
CA GLY A 52 19.84 -10.58 -10.49
C GLY A 52 19.26 -11.76 -11.29
N ILE A 53 20.16 -12.51 -11.93
CA ILE A 53 19.80 -13.69 -12.71
C ILE A 53 20.03 -14.91 -11.84
N SER A 54 18.98 -15.45 -11.24
CA SER A 54 19.05 -16.67 -10.46
C SER A 54 17.91 -17.63 -10.84
N LEU A 55 18.20 -18.91 -10.78
CA LEU A 55 17.17 -19.93 -10.93
C LEU A 55 16.56 -20.19 -9.55
N SER A 56 15.35 -19.68 -9.30
CA SER A 56 14.67 -19.80 -8.01
C SER A 56 14.14 -21.21 -7.73
N GLY A 57 14.00 -22.04 -8.76
CA GLY A 57 13.31 -23.33 -8.69
C GLY A 57 11.77 -23.21 -8.64
N MET A 58 11.24 -22.00 -8.65
CA MET A 58 9.81 -21.72 -8.83
C MET A 58 9.49 -21.84 -10.31
N SER A 59 8.48 -22.67 -10.68
CA SER A 59 8.28 -23.08 -12.08
C SER A 59 7.91 -21.95 -13.05
N TYR A 60 7.41 -20.84 -12.57
CA TYR A 60 6.92 -19.74 -13.43
C TYR A 60 7.49 -18.38 -13.10
N ASP A 61 8.27 -18.28 -12.03
CA ASP A 61 8.72 -17.00 -11.54
C ASP A 61 10.07 -17.08 -10.83
N ASN A 62 11.05 -16.39 -11.39
CA ASN A 62 12.36 -16.22 -10.73
C ASN A 62 12.39 -14.98 -9.81
N THR A 63 11.35 -14.12 -9.85
CA THR A 63 11.18 -13.00 -8.95
C THR A 63 10.42 -13.46 -7.71
N VAL A 64 11.06 -13.42 -6.55
CA VAL A 64 10.47 -13.98 -5.31
C VAL A 64 9.35 -13.12 -4.75
N GLY A 65 9.43 -11.79 -4.91
CA GLY A 65 8.44 -10.86 -4.36
C GLY A 65 8.76 -9.40 -4.62
N LEU A 66 7.99 -8.52 -3.98
CA LEU A 66 8.21 -7.08 -4.05
C LEU A 66 9.46 -6.66 -3.28
N GLY A 67 10.13 -5.63 -3.76
CA GLY A 67 11.35 -5.09 -3.15
C GLY A 67 11.85 -3.83 -3.85
N ALA A 68 13.12 -3.47 -3.59
CA ALA A 68 13.72 -2.26 -4.17
C ALA A 68 13.87 -2.34 -5.69
N SER A 69 14.06 -3.54 -6.22
CA SER A 69 14.28 -3.80 -7.65
C SER A 69 13.10 -4.54 -8.31
N THR A 70 11.98 -4.76 -7.61
CA THR A 70 10.72 -5.26 -8.16
C THR A 70 9.55 -4.53 -7.49
N TRP A 71 8.97 -3.54 -8.19
CA TRP A 71 7.90 -2.70 -7.64
C TRP A 71 6.50 -3.22 -7.94
N ARG A 72 6.38 -4.12 -8.91
CA ARG A 72 5.17 -4.88 -9.23
C ARG A 72 5.56 -6.33 -9.45
N HIS A 73 4.81 -7.24 -8.83
CA HIS A 73 5.08 -8.66 -8.85
C HIS A 73 3.81 -9.46 -9.12
N VAL A 74 3.87 -10.43 -10.04
CA VAL A 74 2.77 -11.34 -10.31
C VAL A 74 3.05 -12.67 -9.63
N ALA A 75 2.31 -12.95 -8.56
CA ALA A 75 2.35 -14.24 -7.88
C ALA A 75 1.51 -15.28 -8.62
N PHE A 76 2.02 -16.52 -8.66
CA PHE A 76 1.34 -17.71 -9.16
C PHE A 76 1.08 -18.63 -7.98
N ILE A 77 -0.18 -18.83 -7.64
CA ILE A 77 -0.59 -19.62 -6.48
C ILE A 77 -1.31 -20.86 -6.96
N GLU A 78 -0.70 -22.04 -6.72
CA GLU A 78 -1.31 -23.33 -7.01
C GLU A 78 -2.06 -23.82 -5.78
N GLN A 79 -3.32 -24.18 -5.96
CA GLN A 79 -4.14 -24.77 -4.91
C GLN A 79 -4.74 -26.09 -5.34
N PRO A 80 -4.74 -27.13 -4.46
CA PRO A 80 -5.52 -28.31 -4.70
C PRO A 80 -7.01 -27.98 -4.82
N ALA A 81 -7.68 -28.51 -5.83
CA ALA A 81 -9.12 -28.39 -6.03
C ALA A 81 -9.75 -29.78 -6.17
N ALA A 82 -11.08 -29.88 -6.08
CA ALA A 82 -11.78 -31.15 -6.22
C ALA A 82 -11.53 -31.85 -7.56
N GLU A 83 -11.31 -31.08 -8.62
CA GLU A 83 -11.02 -31.55 -9.98
C GLU A 83 -9.64 -31.08 -10.46
N GLY A 84 -8.57 -31.35 -9.69
CA GLY A 84 -7.21 -31.04 -10.12
C GLY A 84 -6.57 -29.86 -9.38
N ILE A 85 -5.97 -28.92 -10.10
CA ILE A 85 -5.27 -27.75 -9.55
C ILE A 85 -6.01 -26.48 -9.98
N ARG A 86 -6.31 -25.62 -9.01
CA ARG A 86 -6.77 -24.25 -9.22
C ARG A 86 -5.58 -23.31 -9.24
N TRP A 87 -5.54 -22.43 -10.21
CA TRP A 87 -4.54 -21.37 -10.29
C TRP A 87 -5.14 -20.04 -9.87
N LEU A 88 -4.48 -19.38 -8.92
CA LEU A 88 -4.76 -18.00 -8.59
C LEU A 88 -3.55 -17.16 -8.99
N MET A 89 -3.80 -16.01 -9.58
CA MET A 89 -2.75 -15.09 -10.00
C MET A 89 -3.06 -13.71 -9.43
N SER A 90 -2.05 -13.06 -8.85
CA SER A 90 -2.21 -11.73 -8.29
C SER A 90 -1.07 -10.82 -8.70
N SER A 91 -1.39 -9.69 -9.31
CA SER A 91 -0.41 -8.64 -9.58
C SER A 91 -0.33 -7.71 -8.38
N ASP A 92 0.63 -7.97 -7.50
CA ASP A 92 0.83 -7.20 -6.27
C ASP A 92 1.69 -5.95 -6.48
N VAL A 93 1.49 -4.93 -5.58
CA VAL A 93 2.13 -3.62 -5.66
C VAL A 93 2.07 -2.92 -4.29
N CYS A 94 2.79 -1.81 -4.13
CA CYS A 94 2.61 -0.92 -2.98
C CYS A 94 1.15 -0.46 -2.84
N LYS A 95 0.62 -0.54 -1.62
CA LYS A 95 -0.80 -0.24 -1.36
C LYS A 95 -1.13 1.25 -1.29
N HIS A 96 -0.11 2.14 -1.25
CA HIS A 96 -0.30 3.60 -1.10
C HIS A 96 -1.34 3.92 -0.01
N CYS A 97 -1.13 3.36 1.18
CA CYS A 97 -2.04 3.39 2.32
C CYS A 97 -2.52 4.81 2.65
N THR A 98 -3.75 4.96 3.12
CA THR A 98 -4.26 6.22 3.65
C THR A 98 -3.49 6.59 4.91
N GLU A 99 -3.41 5.67 5.86
CA GLU A 99 -2.47 5.77 6.99
C GLU A 99 -1.17 5.07 6.59
N SER A 100 -0.07 5.82 6.49
CA SER A 100 1.17 5.32 5.88
C SER A 100 2.31 5.32 6.88
N ALA A 101 2.51 4.20 7.61
CA ALA A 101 3.60 4.08 8.58
C ALA A 101 4.98 4.38 7.98
N CYS A 102 5.23 3.99 6.73
CA CYS A 102 6.49 4.27 6.05
C CYS A 102 6.77 5.78 5.89
N LEU A 103 5.71 6.59 5.70
CA LEU A 103 5.80 8.05 5.65
C LEU A 103 6.05 8.62 7.04
N ASP A 104 5.31 8.14 8.05
CA ASP A 104 5.34 8.66 9.41
C ASP A 104 6.71 8.48 10.08
N VAL A 105 7.40 7.37 9.76
CA VAL A 105 8.71 7.06 10.35
C VAL A 105 9.90 7.65 9.60
N CYS A 106 9.67 8.36 8.49
CA CYS A 106 10.76 8.91 7.68
C CYS A 106 11.36 10.16 8.31
N PRO A 107 12.60 10.11 8.84
CA PRO A 107 13.17 11.25 9.58
C PRO A 107 13.58 12.41 8.69
N THR A 108 13.80 12.17 7.39
CA THR A 108 14.21 13.21 6.44
C THR A 108 13.06 13.80 5.64
N GLY A 109 11.84 13.21 5.75
CA GLY A 109 10.72 13.57 4.89
C GLY A 109 10.87 13.15 3.43
N ALA A 110 11.80 12.23 3.13
CA ALA A 110 11.99 11.68 1.78
C ALA A 110 10.75 10.93 1.27
N LEU A 111 9.99 10.31 2.19
CA LEU A 111 8.66 9.80 1.87
C LEU A 111 7.66 10.94 2.04
N PHE A 112 6.91 11.23 1.00
CA PHE A 112 5.91 12.28 1.01
C PHE A 112 4.62 11.84 0.30
N ARG A 113 3.54 12.56 0.56
CA ARG A 113 2.25 12.34 -0.10
C ARG A 113 2.07 13.35 -1.20
N THR A 114 1.72 12.86 -2.39
CA THR A 114 1.46 13.70 -3.57
C THR A 114 0.04 14.25 -3.56
N GLU A 115 -0.22 15.20 -4.46
CA GLU A 115 -1.55 15.75 -4.73
C GLU A 115 -2.59 14.72 -5.20
N PHE A 116 -2.11 13.58 -5.74
CA PHE A 116 -2.96 12.44 -6.12
C PHE A 116 -3.28 11.49 -4.95
N GLY A 117 -2.85 11.82 -3.73
CA GLY A 117 -3.01 10.98 -2.54
C GLY A 117 -2.07 9.78 -2.50
N THR A 118 -1.07 9.70 -3.38
CA THR A 118 -0.09 8.60 -3.43
C THR A 118 1.10 8.89 -2.53
N VAL A 119 1.84 7.86 -2.12
CA VAL A 119 3.06 7.99 -1.33
C VAL A 119 4.26 7.69 -2.22
N VAL A 120 5.21 8.62 -2.29
CA VAL A 120 6.40 8.53 -3.14
C VAL A 120 7.67 8.67 -2.28
N VAL A 121 8.76 8.07 -2.70
CA VAL A 121 10.11 8.30 -2.15
C VAL A 121 10.80 9.32 -3.05
N GLN A 122 11.40 10.32 -2.45
CA GLN A 122 12.27 11.28 -3.11
C GLN A 122 13.71 10.83 -2.88
N ASP A 123 14.35 10.32 -3.92
CA ASP A 123 15.63 9.62 -3.82
C ASP A 123 16.75 10.52 -3.32
N ASP A 124 16.83 11.77 -3.81
CA ASP A 124 17.84 12.77 -3.42
C ASP A 124 17.73 13.25 -1.97
N VAL A 125 16.60 13.01 -1.30
CA VAL A 125 16.37 13.33 0.12
C VAL A 125 16.53 12.09 1.00
N CYS A 126 16.46 10.89 0.43
CA CYS A 126 16.56 9.64 1.17
C CYS A 126 18.00 9.40 1.67
N ASN A 127 18.17 9.33 3.00
CA ASN A 127 19.48 9.05 3.60
C ASN A 127 19.72 7.55 3.87
N GLY A 128 18.84 6.66 3.42
CA GLY A 128 19.02 5.21 3.55
C GLY A 128 18.87 4.65 4.97
N CYS A 129 18.25 5.36 5.92
CA CYS A 129 18.13 4.90 7.32
C CYS A 129 17.35 3.58 7.48
N GLY A 130 16.47 3.24 6.53
CA GLY A 130 15.74 1.98 6.47
C GLY A 130 14.55 1.84 7.43
N TYR A 131 14.16 2.87 8.19
CA TYR A 131 13.02 2.77 9.11
C TYR A 131 11.69 2.46 8.44
N CYS A 132 11.51 2.87 7.18
CA CYS A 132 10.33 2.58 6.38
C CYS A 132 10.16 1.09 6.05
N VAL A 133 11.26 0.31 6.06
CA VAL A 133 11.21 -1.12 5.71
C VAL A 133 10.42 -1.93 6.75
N PRO A 134 10.80 -1.96 8.04
CA PRO A 134 10.02 -2.69 9.05
C PRO A 134 8.67 -2.02 9.38
N ALA A 135 8.47 -0.76 9.02
CA ALA A 135 7.21 -0.06 9.25
C ALA A 135 6.12 -0.45 8.25
N CYS A 136 6.49 -1.00 7.08
CA CYS A 136 5.53 -1.40 6.07
C CYS A 136 4.88 -2.75 6.42
N PRO A 137 3.56 -2.82 6.67
CA PRO A 137 2.90 -4.07 7.01
C PRO A 137 2.85 -5.08 5.85
N PHE A 138 3.17 -4.63 4.63
CA PHE A 138 3.15 -5.45 3.41
C PHE A 138 4.55 -5.84 2.91
N GLY A 139 5.63 -5.32 3.53
CA GLY A 139 7.00 -5.61 3.11
C GLY A 139 7.37 -5.14 1.71
N VAL A 140 6.67 -4.15 1.15
CA VAL A 140 6.81 -3.74 -0.28
C VAL A 140 7.85 -2.65 -0.53
N ILE A 141 8.44 -2.09 0.52
CA ILE A 141 9.52 -1.11 0.44
C ILE A 141 10.81 -1.73 0.94
N ALA A 142 11.88 -1.57 0.19
CA ALA A 142 13.19 -2.12 0.55
C ALA A 142 14.30 -1.13 0.22
N ARG A 143 15.47 -1.34 0.83
CA ARG A 143 16.68 -0.61 0.47
C ARG A 143 17.36 -1.32 -0.68
N ARG A 144 17.81 -0.53 -1.67
CA ARG A 144 18.68 -1.04 -2.74
C ARG A 144 20.12 -1.04 -2.25
N GLU A 145 20.86 -2.10 -2.55
CA GLU A 145 22.25 -2.24 -2.07
C GLU A 145 23.19 -1.26 -2.75
N GLU A 146 22.96 -0.96 -4.03
CA GLU A 146 23.84 -0.15 -4.86
C GLU A 146 23.86 1.33 -4.45
N ASP A 147 22.74 1.88 -4.05
CA ASP A 147 22.59 3.28 -3.65
C ASP A 147 22.29 3.47 -2.16
N GLY A 148 21.92 2.39 -1.47
CA GLY A 148 21.54 2.38 -0.06
C GLY A 148 20.20 3.04 0.23
N GLN A 149 19.45 3.50 -0.77
CA GLN A 149 18.21 4.25 -0.65
C GLN A 149 16.99 3.32 -0.64
N ALA A 150 15.88 3.82 -0.11
CA ALA A 150 14.62 3.10 -0.09
C ALA A 150 13.86 3.27 -1.42
N HIS A 151 13.39 2.18 -1.97
CA HIS A 151 12.63 2.17 -3.22
C HIS A 151 11.33 1.38 -3.08
N LYS A 152 10.31 1.83 -3.80
CA LYS A 152 9.00 1.18 -3.94
C LYS A 152 8.24 1.78 -5.11
N CYS A 153 7.11 1.19 -5.47
CA CYS A 153 6.19 1.75 -6.46
C CYS A 153 5.85 3.22 -6.16
N THR A 154 5.94 4.08 -7.16
CA THR A 154 5.60 5.53 -7.12
C THR A 154 4.19 5.82 -7.65
N LEU A 155 3.44 4.79 -8.10
CA LEU A 155 2.21 4.89 -8.90
C LEU A 155 2.46 5.65 -10.21
N CYS A 156 3.72 5.58 -10.73
CA CYS A 156 4.19 6.33 -11.90
C CYS A 156 3.84 7.83 -11.77
N TYR A 157 4.29 8.48 -10.70
CA TYR A 157 3.96 9.86 -10.37
C TYR A 157 4.26 10.84 -11.51
N ASP A 158 5.35 10.63 -12.24
CA ASP A 158 5.71 11.37 -13.44
C ASP A 158 4.66 11.27 -14.55
N ARG A 159 4.09 10.06 -14.75
CA ARG A 159 3.01 9.84 -15.72
C ARG A 159 1.71 10.51 -15.27
N LEU A 160 1.39 10.41 -13.98
CA LEU A 160 0.20 11.07 -13.43
C LEU A 160 0.27 12.59 -13.62
N GLY A 161 1.41 13.19 -13.34
CA GLY A 161 1.65 14.62 -13.57
C GLY A 161 1.51 15.03 -15.04
N ALA A 162 1.73 14.09 -15.97
CA ALA A 162 1.53 14.29 -17.41
C ALA A 162 0.11 13.90 -17.90
N GLY A 163 -0.81 13.56 -16.99
CA GLY A 163 -2.18 13.13 -17.34
C GLY A 163 -2.25 11.74 -17.98
N LEU A 164 -1.22 10.91 -17.77
CA LEU A 164 -1.13 9.55 -18.32
C LEU A 164 -1.41 8.52 -17.22
N GLU A 165 -2.00 7.39 -17.62
CA GLU A 165 -2.15 6.24 -16.71
C GLU A 165 -0.80 5.56 -16.42
N PRO A 166 -0.64 4.90 -15.25
CA PRO A 166 0.55 4.13 -14.92
C PRO A 166 0.90 3.08 -15.96
N ALA A 167 2.21 2.85 -16.18
CA ALA A 167 2.70 1.95 -17.21
C ALA A 167 2.15 0.51 -17.08
N CYS A 168 2.05 0.01 -15.85
CA CYS A 168 1.53 -1.33 -15.57
C CYS A 168 0.03 -1.49 -15.89
N ALA A 169 -0.80 -0.47 -15.62
CA ALA A 169 -2.22 -0.49 -15.98
C ALA A 169 -2.39 -0.46 -17.49
N LYS A 170 -1.67 0.45 -18.17
CA LYS A 170 -1.69 0.55 -19.64
C LYS A 170 -1.27 -0.73 -20.33
N ALA A 171 -0.34 -1.48 -19.78
CA ALA A 171 0.18 -2.71 -20.36
C ALA A 171 -0.69 -3.95 -20.07
N CYS A 172 -1.71 -3.86 -19.19
CA CYS A 172 -2.50 -5.01 -18.78
C CYS A 172 -3.52 -5.40 -19.85
N PRO A 173 -3.36 -6.55 -20.55
CA PRO A 173 -4.20 -6.90 -21.70
C PRO A 173 -5.63 -7.28 -21.30
N THR A 174 -5.83 -7.76 -20.07
CA THR A 174 -7.13 -8.16 -19.53
C THR A 174 -7.80 -7.09 -18.70
N GLN A 175 -7.14 -5.93 -18.52
CA GLN A 175 -7.59 -4.88 -17.60
C GLN A 175 -7.80 -5.39 -16.16
N SER A 176 -7.06 -6.42 -15.77
CA SER A 176 -6.98 -6.85 -14.36
C SER A 176 -6.50 -5.69 -13.47
N ILE A 177 -5.56 -4.88 -13.97
CA ILE A 177 -5.12 -3.66 -13.31
C ILE A 177 -5.86 -2.47 -13.92
N GLN A 178 -6.75 -1.87 -13.15
CA GLN A 178 -7.49 -0.68 -13.53
C GLN A 178 -6.95 0.52 -12.76
N PHE A 179 -6.88 1.67 -13.40
CA PHE A 179 -6.42 2.93 -12.83
C PHE A 179 -7.48 4.02 -13.01
N GLY A 180 -7.64 4.87 -12.01
CA GLY A 180 -8.59 5.98 -12.07
C GLY A 180 -8.84 6.62 -10.71
N PRO A 181 -9.86 7.51 -10.61
CA PRO A 181 -10.34 8.02 -9.35
C PRO A 181 -10.76 6.87 -8.42
N LEU A 182 -10.25 6.90 -7.18
CA LEU A 182 -10.37 5.75 -6.27
C LEU A 182 -11.83 5.39 -5.95
N ASP A 183 -12.70 6.38 -5.81
CA ASP A 183 -14.11 6.14 -5.49
C ASP A 183 -14.86 5.47 -6.65
N GLU A 184 -14.56 5.84 -7.89
CA GLU A 184 -15.12 5.18 -9.07
C GLU A 184 -14.64 3.72 -9.19
N LEU A 185 -13.36 3.49 -8.86
CA LEU A 185 -12.80 2.13 -8.85
C LEU A 185 -13.44 1.26 -7.77
N ARG A 186 -13.71 1.81 -6.58
CA ARG A 186 -14.39 1.09 -5.48
C ARG A 186 -15.82 0.70 -5.86
N GLU A 187 -16.57 1.60 -6.48
CA GLU A 187 -17.92 1.29 -6.95
C GLU A 187 -17.90 0.18 -8.00
N ARG A 188 -17.01 0.28 -8.98
CA ARG A 188 -16.83 -0.75 -10.01
C ARG A 188 -16.44 -2.11 -9.40
N ALA A 189 -15.58 -2.10 -8.41
CA ALA A 189 -15.13 -3.32 -7.74
C ALA A 189 -16.26 -4.00 -6.96
N ARG A 190 -17.14 -3.24 -6.28
CA ARG A 190 -18.31 -3.79 -5.58
C ARG A 190 -19.27 -4.46 -6.56
N LEU A 191 -19.61 -3.79 -7.65
CA LEU A 191 -20.44 -4.38 -8.70
C LEU A 191 -19.81 -5.66 -9.28
N ARG A 192 -18.48 -5.69 -9.44
CA ARG A 192 -17.78 -6.88 -9.91
C ARG A 192 -17.84 -8.04 -8.92
N VAL A 193 -17.77 -7.79 -7.61
CA VAL A 193 -17.97 -8.84 -6.58
C VAL A 193 -19.38 -9.40 -6.67
N ASP A 194 -20.40 -8.54 -6.79
CA ASP A 194 -21.80 -8.97 -6.93
C ASP A 194 -22.00 -9.87 -8.16
N ASP A 195 -21.41 -9.50 -9.29
CA ASP A 195 -21.43 -10.32 -10.51
C ASP A 195 -20.77 -11.69 -10.32
N LEU A 196 -19.64 -11.74 -9.61
CA LEU A 196 -18.93 -12.98 -9.32
C LEU A 196 -19.72 -13.87 -8.36
N HIS A 197 -20.35 -13.31 -7.33
CA HIS A 197 -21.24 -14.05 -6.42
C HIS A 197 -22.44 -14.62 -7.20
N ALA A 198 -23.07 -13.84 -8.07
CA ALA A 198 -24.14 -14.31 -8.94
C ALA A 198 -23.70 -15.43 -9.88
N ALA A 199 -22.42 -15.49 -10.25
CA ALA A 199 -21.81 -16.55 -11.04
C ALA A 199 -21.32 -17.76 -10.20
N GLY A 200 -21.60 -17.78 -8.88
CA GLY A 200 -21.22 -18.88 -7.97
C GLY A 200 -19.78 -18.82 -7.47
N GLN A 201 -19.13 -17.67 -7.54
CA GLN A 201 -17.81 -17.42 -6.97
C GLN A 201 -17.95 -16.80 -5.55
N ASP A 202 -18.49 -17.55 -4.59
CA ASP A 202 -18.86 -17.07 -3.27
C ASP A 202 -17.67 -16.57 -2.42
N GLN A 203 -16.44 -16.95 -2.78
CA GLN A 203 -15.21 -16.53 -2.11
C GLN A 203 -14.70 -15.16 -2.59
N ALA A 204 -15.29 -14.60 -3.67
CA ALA A 204 -14.87 -13.31 -4.18
C ALA A 204 -15.10 -12.22 -3.14
N ARG A 205 -14.05 -11.40 -2.90
CA ARG A 205 -14.07 -10.35 -1.87
C ARG A 205 -13.17 -9.19 -2.23
N LEU A 206 -13.45 -8.04 -1.65
CA LEU A 206 -12.54 -6.91 -1.72
C LEU A 206 -11.53 -6.96 -0.56
N TYR A 207 -10.36 -6.45 -0.81
CA TYR A 207 -9.27 -6.35 0.14
C TYR A 207 -8.64 -4.96 0.07
N LEU A 208 -8.57 -4.25 1.19
CA LEU A 208 -8.07 -2.88 1.37
C LEU A 208 -8.92 -1.77 0.70
N ASP A 209 -10.18 -2.02 0.42
CA ASP A 209 -11.13 -1.00 -0.05
C ASP A 209 -11.82 -0.24 1.09
N ASP A 210 -11.85 -0.81 2.30
CA ASP A 210 -12.55 -0.25 3.46
C ASP A 210 -11.70 0.81 4.18
N PRO A 211 -12.18 2.06 4.30
CA PRO A 211 -11.51 3.08 5.11
C PRO A 211 -11.42 2.74 6.62
N ALA A 212 -12.19 1.77 7.09
CA ALA A 212 -12.15 1.33 8.48
C ALA A 212 -11.09 0.27 8.78
N ASP A 213 -10.40 -0.26 7.74
CA ASP A 213 -9.31 -1.21 7.94
C ASP A 213 -8.11 -0.59 8.68
N GLY A 214 -7.14 -1.43 9.08
CA GLY A 214 -5.98 -1.01 9.87
C GLY A 214 -5.01 -0.06 9.17
N ILE A 215 -5.20 0.22 7.86
CA ILE A 215 -4.41 1.17 7.06
C ILE A 215 -5.23 2.36 6.55
N GLY A 216 -6.52 2.44 6.91
CA GLY A 216 -7.45 3.49 6.45
C GLY A 216 -7.86 3.37 4.98
N GLY A 217 -7.83 2.17 4.42
CA GLY A 217 -8.02 1.87 3.01
C GLY A 217 -6.78 2.11 2.15
N GLY A 218 -6.62 1.28 1.12
CA GLY A 218 -5.53 1.36 0.16
C GLY A 218 -5.81 2.33 -1.00
N GLY A 219 -4.76 3.00 -1.49
CA GLY A 219 -4.75 3.58 -2.84
C GLY A 219 -4.53 2.53 -3.93
N ALA A 220 -4.14 1.31 -3.54
CA ALA A 220 -4.21 0.12 -4.35
C ALA A 220 -4.93 -0.96 -3.54
N PHE A 221 -6.05 -1.45 -4.08
CA PHE A 221 -6.90 -2.46 -3.46
C PHE A 221 -7.23 -3.58 -4.46
N PHE A 222 -7.74 -4.70 -3.97
CA PHE A 222 -7.82 -5.94 -4.73
C PHE A 222 -9.21 -6.57 -4.64
N LEU A 223 -9.62 -7.22 -5.72
CA LEU A 223 -10.63 -8.27 -5.70
C LEU A 223 -9.88 -9.61 -5.67
N LEU A 224 -10.09 -10.37 -4.62
CA LEU A 224 -9.51 -11.69 -4.41
C LEU A 224 -10.58 -12.76 -4.58
N LEU A 225 -10.17 -13.98 -5.01
CA LEU A 225 -11.04 -15.14 -5.15
C LEU A 225 -10.88 -16.14 -4.00
N ASP A 226 -10.14 -15.74 -2.96
CA ASP A 226 -9.90 -16.54 -1.75
C ASP A 226 -9.47 -15.62 -0.61
N GLU A 227 -9.14 -16.18 0.56
CA GLU A 227 -8.63 -15.42 1.70
C GLU A 227 -7.32 -14.70 1.37
N PRO A 228 -7.05 -13.53 1.96
CA PRO A 228 -5.83 -12.77 1.72
C PRO A 228 -4.56 -13.57 1.96
N GLU A 229 -4.54 -14.44 2.98
CA GLU A 229 -3.39 -15.27 3.34
C GLU A 229 -3.00 -16.24 2.25
N VAL A 230 -3.96 -16.69 1.43
CA VAL A 230 -3.70 -17.55 0.27
C VAL A 230 -2.84 -16.83 -0.77
N TYR A 231 -2.98 -15.51 -0.83
CA TYR A 231 -2.17 -14.64 -1.70
C TYR A 231 -0.89 -14.13 -1.03
N GLY A 232 -0.59 -14.58 0.19
CA GLY A 232 0.54 -14.09 0.98
C GLY A 232 0.34 -12.67 1.52
N LEU A 233 -0.91 -12.19 1.55
CA LEU A 233 -1.27 -10.87 2.06
C LEU A 233 -1.68 -10.97 3.54
N PRO A 234 -1.32 -10.00 4.39
CA PRO A 234 -1.77 -9.99 5.77
C PRO A 234 -3.30 -9.78 5.83
N PRO A 235 -4.05 -10.61 6.58
CA PRO A 235 -5.51 -10.49 6.66
C PRO A 235 -5.95 -9.16 7.29
N ASP A 236 -5.24 -8.75 8.35
CA ASP A 236 -5.54 -7.55 9.13
C ASP A 236 -4.28 -6.66 9.21
N PRO A 237 -3.92 -5.95 8.14
CA PRO A 237 -2.74 -5.10 8.16
C PRO A 237 -2.95 -3.91 9.10
N VAL A 238 -2.00 -3.67 10.00
CA VAL A 238 -2.06 -2.58 10.97
C VAL A 238 -0.91 -1.60 10.76
N VAL A 239 -1.25 -0.31 10.68
CA VAL A 239 -0.27 0.79 10.74
C VAL A 239 0.04 1.09 12.20
N THR A 240 1.23 0.73 12.63
CA THR A 240 1.67 0.87 14.03
C THR A 240 1.76 2.32 14.51
N THR A 241 1.84 3.28 13.59
CA THR A 241 1.93 4.72 13.88
C THR A 241 0.57 5.40 13.99
N ARG A 242 -0.52 4.75 13.56
CA ARG A 242 -1.87 5.31 13.51
C ARG A 242 -2.34 5.90 14.84
N ASP A 243 -2.06 5.21 15.93
CA ASP A 243 -2.52 5.57 17.27
C ASP A 243 -1.54 6.44 18.07
N LEU A 244 -0.38 6.79 17.49
CA LEU A 244 0.65 7.58 18.17
C LEU A 244 0.11 8.90 18.78
N PRO A 245 -0.72 9.70 18.11
CA PRO A 245 -1.27 10.92 18.68
C PRO A 245 -2.11 10.66 19.94
N ALA A 246 -2.95 9.60 19.90
CA ALA A 246 -3.77 9.19 21.04
C ALA A 246 -2.89 8.66 22.19
N MET A 247 -1.88 7.86 21.89
CA MET A 247 -0.91 7.36 22.87
C MET A 247 -0.17 8.51 23.57
N TRP A 248 0.32 9.49 22.83
CA TRP A 248 0.99 10.67 23.41
C TRP A 248 0.06 11.49 24.32
N LYS A 249 -1.21 11.64 23.94
CA LYS A 249 -2.23 12.28 24.77
C LYS A 249 -2.40 11.55 26.11
N HIS A 250 -2.49 10.23 26.10
CA HIS A 250 -2.60 9.42 27.31
C HIS A 250 -1.34 9.49 28.18
N VAL A 251 -0.15 9.48 27.57
CA VAL A 251 1.13 9.68 28.28
C VAL A 251 1.17 11.04 28.96
N ALA A 252 0.75 12.10 28.29
CA ALA A 252 0.71 13.44 28.87
C ALA A 252 -0.25 13.52 30.07
N ILE A 253 -1.44 12.91 29.98
CA ILE A 253 -2.41 12.84 31.08
C ILE A 253 -1.82 12.06 32.27
N ALA A 254 -1.19 10.91 32.02
CA ALA A 254 -0.55 10.12 33.08
C ALA A 254 0.59 10.89 33.77
N ALA A 255 1.44 11.57 33.01
CA ALA A 255 2.51 12.39 33.54
C ALA A 255 1.98 13.56 34.40
N ALA A 256 0.94 14.24 33.96
CA ALA A 256 0.28 15.31 34.72
C ALA A 256 -0.32 14.79 36.04
N SER A 257 -0.96 13.61 36.00
CA SER A 257 -1.52 12.96 37.20
C SER A 257 -0.45 12.59 38.21
N LEU A 258 0.67 12.03 37.76
CA LEU A 258 1.83 11.71 38.63
C LEU A 258 2.45 12.95 39.23
N ALA A 259 2.64 14.01 38.45
CA ALA A 259 3.14 15.29 38.92
C ALA A 259 2.23 15.90 40.02
N SER A 260 0.93 15.88 39.79
CA SER A 260 -0.09 16.37 40.75
C SER A 260 -0.04 15.58 42.07
N ALA A 261 0.05 14.24 41.99
CA ALA A 261 0.19 13.39 43.17
C ALA A 261 1.48 13.67 43.92
N GLY A 262 2.61 13.89 43.22
CA GLY A 262 3.88 14.27 43.82
C GLY A 262 3.82 15.60 44.55
N VAL A 263 3.21 16.60 43.98
CA VAL A 263 2.96 17.92 44.61
C VAL A 263 2.11 17.78 45.86
N ALA A 264 1.00 17.02 45.78
CA ALA A 264 0.10 16.78 46.91
C ALA A 264 0.82 16.12 48.08
N LEU A 265 1.67 15.10 47.82
CA LEU A 265 2.48 14.42 48.80
C LEU A 265 3.55 15.36 49.46
N ALA A 266 4.19 16.21 48.66
CA ALA A 266 5.17 17.16 49.13
C ALA A 266 4.55 18.24 50.03
N LEU A 267 3.36 18.72 49.70
CA LEU A 267 2.61 19.71 50.50
C LEU A 267 2.02 19.06 51.77
N GLY A 268 1.52 17.81 51.67
CA GLY A 268 1.01 17.08 52.85
C GLY A 268 2.06 16.73 53.89
N ARG A 269 3.33 16.54 53.49
CA ARG A 269 4.47 16.33 54.44
C ARG A 269 4.90 17.58 55.19
N ARG A 270 4.47 18.76 54.78
CA ARG A 270 4.79 20.03 55.44
C ARG A 270 3.78 20.43 56.52
N ARG A 271 2.78 19.63 56.79
CA ARG A 271 1.85 19.74 57.92
C ARG A 271 2.16 18.65 58.95
#